data_bc0f9d1ef6a8ffd96659d1e0e9fd4912
#
_entry.id   bc0f9d1ef6a8ffd96659d1e0e9fd4912
#
_cell.length_a   1.000
_cell.length_b   1.000
_cell.length_c   1.000
_cell.angle_alpha   90.00
_cell.angle_beta   90.00
_cell.angle_gamma   90.00
#
_symmetry.space_group_name_H-M   'P 1'
#
loop_
_entity.id
_entity.type
_entity.pdbx_description
1 polymer ?
#
loop_
_entity_poly.entity_id
_entity_poly.type
_entity_poly.pdbx_seq_one_letter_code
_entity_poly.pdbx_strand_id
1 'polypeptide(L)'
;MPDALPRASVNPLHLVIPALAIATLTAAQPALAQEGNHRDDRFTLRLSAFNPGADLRLGADGEAATDTEVFPFSEAARVDTGNEWRPRGALNFRISDRQSIGASYYDYENDETWSFGGGMVDPSPPGSPVQLPATDARGHVKFALASAHYEYALVATPAFEWGLGLGITHVDLETVADVAWSATDDFDAGTARFGEDLDGWSPALHTRLTWRPVDRWRVDFEGQYLDATWGNLLDEDGHFERAGVVVEYLVTERIGVHVGYDWFRLKLRDRSTGAFVPPAEAGLGTVNHTATMESEFKVHGPLAGLTFRF
;
A
#
# COMPACT_ATOMS: atom_id res chain seq x y z
N MET A 1 -38.87 -2.85 2.33
CA MET A 1 -38.00 -2.12 3.31
C MET A 1 -36.64 -2.74 3.18
N PRO A 2 -35.64 -2.09 2.63
CA PRO A 2 -34.29 -2.66 2.55
C PRO A 2 -33.62 -2.46 3.91
N ASP A 3 -33.15 -3.56 4.48
CA ASP A 3 -32.35 -3.57 5.69
C ASP A 3 -31.02 -2.86 5.44
N ALA A 4 -30.75 -1.86 6.26
CA ALA A 4 -29.52 -1.09 6.22
C ALA A 4 -28.33 -1.99 6.57
N LEU A 5 -27.37 -2.10 5.68
CA LEU A 5 -26.06 -2.69 5.94
C LEU A 5 -25.43 -2.04 7.18
N PRO A 6 -24.81 -2.80 8.09
CA PRO A 6 -24.15 -2.24 9.25
C PRO A 6 -22.99 -1.34 8.82
N ARG A 7 -23.09 -0.06 9.14
CA ARG A 7 -21.96 0.89 9.04
C ARG A 7 -20.88 0.41 10.01
N ALA A 8 -19.77 -0.04 9.47
CA ALA A 8 -18.55 -0.25 10.26
C ALA A 8 -18.14 1.11 10.86
N SER A 9 -18.31 1.23 12.17
CA SER A 9 -17.83 2.41 12.91
C SER A 9 -16.31 2.36 12.91
N VAL A 10 -15.69 3.27 12.18
CA VAL A 10 -14.25 3.50 12.26
C VAL A 10 -13.98 4.05 13.67
N ASN A 11 -13.31 3.25 14.48
CA ASN A 11 -12.98 3.62 15.84
C ASN A 11 -11.89 4.71 15.82
N PRO A 12 -12.14 5.96 16.24
CA PRO A 12 -11.18 7.05 16.13
C PRO A 12 -9.93 6.87 17.02
N LEU A 13 -9.90 5.80 17.81
CA LEU A 13 -8.77 5.53 18.72
C LEU A 13 -7.45 5.21 18.00
N HIS A 14 -7.51 4.75 16.73
CA HIS A 14 -6.30 4.39 15.98
C HIS A 14 -5.47 5.57 15.47
N LEU A 15 -6.06 6.78 15.44
CA LEU A 15 -5.35 7.98 15.02
C LEU A 15 -4.70 8.77 16.18
N VAL A 16 -5.09 8.48 17.42
CA VAL A 16 -4.66 9.26 18.59
C VAL A 16 -3.30 8.77 19.13
N ILE A 17 -2.98 7.50 18.96
CA ILE A 17 -1.76 6.91 19.53
C ILE A 17 -0.46 7.49 18.92
N PRO A 18 -0.32 7.66 17.60
CA PRO A 18 0.89 8.27 17.05
C PRO A 18 1.03 9.77 17.38
N ALA A 19 -0.08 10.50 17.54
CA ALA A 19 -0.03 11.92 17.90
C ALA A 19 0.37 12.14 19.37
N LEU A 20 0.01 11.22 20.26
CA LEU A 20 0.36 11.32 21.69
C LEU A 20 1.84 11.00 21.94
N ALA A 21 2.44 10.11 21.14
CA ALA A 21 3.87 9.81 21.22
C ALA A 21 4.75 11.01 20.81
N ILE A 22 4.26 11.84 19.89
CA ILE A 22 4.97 13.06 19.46
C ILE A 22 4.86 14.17 20.52
N ALA A 23 3.71 14.30 21.17
CA ALA A 23 3.47 15.36 22.16
C ALA A 23 4.28 15.19 23.48
N THR A 24 4.58 13.96 23.88
CA THR A 24 5.39 13.67 25.07
C THR A 24 6.89 13.87 24.87
N LEU A 25 7.38 13.83 23.62
CA LEU A 25 8.79 14.06 23.28
C LEU A 25 9.18 15.55 23.24
N THR A 26 8.22 16.47 23.13
CA THR A 26 8.48 17.92 23.10
C THR A 26 8.78 18.54 24.49
N ALA A 27 8.52 17.82 25.58
CA ALA A 27 8.75 18.28 26.95
C ALA A 27 10.16 17.97 27.48
N ALA A 28 10.98 17.20 26.75
CA ALA A 28 12.39 16.98 27.13
C ALA A 28 13.19 18.24 26.78
N GLN A 29 13.57 19.01 27.81
CA GLN A 29 14.51 20.12 27.63
C GLN A 29 15.79 19.59 26.97
N PRO A 30 16.40 20.37 26.04
CA PRO A 30 17.68 19.97 25.46
C PRO A 30 18.72 19.96 26.59
N ALA A 31 19.01 18.77 27.12
CA ALA A 31 20.23 18.56 27.88
C ALA A 31 21.37 18.90 26.92
N LEU A 32 22.27 19.77 27.36
CA LEU A 32 23.44 20.22 26.61
C LEU A 32 24.08 19.00 25.93
N ALA A 33 23.98 18.96 24.61
CA ALA A 33 24.55 17.91 23.80
C ALA A 33 26.05 17.88 24.03
N GLN A 34 26.50 16.86 24.73
CA GLN A 34 27.89 16.52 24.82
C GLN A 34 28.30 16.01 23.44
N GLU A 35 29.33 16.56 22.84
CA GLU A 35 29.82 16.29 21.49
C GLU A 35 30.21 14.81 21.30
N GLY A 36 29.23 13.94 21.22
CA GLY A 36 29.36 12.62 20.64
C GLY A 36 29.10 12.76 19.14
N ASN A 37 30.13 12.59 18.35
CA ASN A 37 30.15 12.91 16.92
C ASN A 37 29.37 11.87 16.11
N HIS A 38 28.02 11.82 16.25
CA HIS A 38 27.13 10.93 15.48
C HIS A 38 27.08 11.22 13.96
N ARG A 39 27.90 12.16 13.51
CA ARG A 39 28.11 12.43 12.08
C ARG A 39 29.15 11.50 11.44
N ASP A 40 29.87 10.72 12.21
CA ASP A 40 30.96 9.88 11.72
C ASP A 40 30.49 8.53 11.18
N ASP A 41 29.24 8.15 11.42
CA ASP A 41 28.68 6.91 10.89
C ASP A 41 28.52 7.07 9.36
N ARG A 42 29.46 6.52 8.61
CA ARG A 42 29.39 6.52 7.13
C ARG A 42 28.43 5.49 6.59
N PHE A 43 28.21 4.42 7.32
CA PHE A 43 27.42 3.31 6.88
C PHE A 43 26.41 2.92 7.96
N THR A 44 25.13 2.88 7.63
CA THR A 44 24.06 2.43 8.52
C THR A 44 23.29 1.31 7.83
N LEU A 45 23.19 0.15 8.47
CA LEU A 45 22.39 -0.99 8.05
C LEU A 45 21.27 -1.22 9.07
N ARG A 46 20.03 -1.23 8.62
CA ARG A 46 18.85 -1.60 9.42
C ARG A 46 18.29 -2.93 8.92
N LEU A 47 18.14 -3.87 9.83
CA LEU A 47 17.47 -5.14 9.60
C LEU A 47 16.26 -5.22 10.51
N SER A 48 15.09 -5.32 9.94
CA SER A 48 13.81 -5.29 10.67
C SER A 48 12.97 -6.51 10.35
N ALA A 49 12.19 -6.94 11.33
CA ALA A 49 10.98 -7.71 11.11
C ALA A 49 9.83 -6.71 10.97
N PHE A 50 9.10 -6.78 9.88
CA PHE A 50 7.95 -5.96 9.54
C PHE A 50 6.70 -6.84 9.60
N ASN A 51 5.62 -6.36 10.22
CA ASN A 51 4.36 -7.09 10.35
C ASN A 51 3.23 -6.33 9.65
N PRO A 52 3.23 -6.32 8.31
CA PRO A 52 2.23 -5.62 7.55
C PRO A 52 0.89 -6.34 7.52
N GLY A 53 -0.20 -5.55 7.48
CA GLY A 53 -1.48 -5.94 6.93
C GLY A 53 -1.69 -5.21 5.62
N ALA A 54 -2.46 -5.78 4.71
CA ALA A 54 -2.78 -5.14 3.45
C ALA A 54 -4.29 -4.99 3.25
N ASP A 55 -4.68 -3.82 2.74
CA ASP A 55 -6.04 -3.49 2.31
C ASP A 55 -6.04 -3.34 0.78
N LEU A 56 -6.81 -4.15 0.08
CA LEU A 56 -7.07 -3.99 -1.35
C LEU A 56 -8.49 -3.47 -1.55
N ARG A 57 -8.63 -2.39 -2.31
CA ARG A 57 -9.92 -1.86 -2.76
C ARG A 57 -9.95 -1.85 -4.27
N LEU A 58 -10.98 -2.45 -4.81
CA LEU A 58 -11.26 -2.46 -6.24
C LEU A 58 -12.57 -1.73 -6.45
N GLY A 59 -12.56 -0.69 -7.28
CA GLY A 59 -13.74 0.06 -7.68
C GLY A 59 -13.92 -0.01 -9.19
N ALA A 60 -15.15 -0.08 -9.66
CA ALA A 60 -15.50 0.04 -11.06
C ALA A 60 -16.71 0.95 -11.18
N ASP A 61 -16.50 2.10 -11.84
CA ASP A 61 -17.55 3.07 -12.13
C ASP A 61 -17.66 3.22 -13.65
N GLY A 62 -18.89 3.22 -14.16
CA GLY A 62 -19.04 3.35 -15.61
C GLY A 62 -20.48 3.37 -16.10
N GLU A 63 -20.59 3.28 -17.41
CA GLU A 63 -21.85 3.24 -18.13
C GLU A 63 -21.81 2.11 -19.16
N ALA A 64 -22.88 1.35 -19.22
CA ALA A 64 -23.17 0.42 -20.31
C ALA A 64 -24.32 1.00 -21.11
N ALA A 65 -24.17 1.15 -22.44
CA ALA A 65 -25.15 1.77 -23.28
C ALA A 65 -25.57 0.79 -24.44
N THR A 66 -26.86 0.64 -24.61
CA THR A 66 -27.46 0.07 -25.81
C THR A 66 -27.86 1.21 -26.74
N ASP A 67 -28.41 0.88 -27.93
CA ASP A 67 -28.94 1.89 -28.86
C ASP A 67 -30.08 2.73 -28.26
N THR A 68 -30.72 2.28 -27.20
CA THR A 68 -31.95 2.88 -26.66
C THR A 68 -31.82 3.31 -25.18
N GLU A 69 -30.88 2.76 -24.40
CA GLU A 69 -30.81 2.96 -22.95
C GLU A 69 -29.34 3.02 -22.46
N VAL A 70 -29.12 3.78 -21.40
CA VAL A 70 -27.83 3.88 -20.70
C VAL A 70 -28.02 3.40 -19.27
N PHE A 71 -27.16 2.50 -18.83
CA PHE A 71 -27.15 1.86 -17.52
C PHE A 71 -25.87 2.26 -16.78
N PRO A 72 -25.93 3.24 -15.85
CA PRO A 72 -24.77 3.51 -15.00
C PRO A 72 -24.59 2.37 -14.00
N PHE A 73 -23.34 2.04 -13.70
CA PHE A 73 -22.97 1.09 -12.66
C PHE A 73 -21.84 1.65 -11.80
N SER A 74 -21.85 1.27 -10.53
CA SER A 74 -20.80 1.61 -9.57
C SER A 74 -20.71 0.48 -8.56
N GLU A 75 -19.59 -0.22 -8.58
CA GLU A 75 -19.34 -1.36 -7.70
C GLU A 75 -17.99 -1.18 -7.01
N ALA A 76 -17.90 -1.60 -5.75
CA ALA A 76 -16.67 -1.57 -4.98
C ALA A 76 -16.53 -2.84 -4.13
N ALA A 77 -15.37 -3.45 -4.21
CA ALA A 77 -14.97 -4.56 -3.37
C ALA A 77 -13.81 -4.13 -2.45
N ARG A 78 -13.79 -4.66 -1.25
CA ARG A 78 -12.70 -4.47 -0.30
C ARG A 78 -12.27 -5.82 0.25
N VAL A 79 -10.97 -6.02 0.24
CA VAL A 79 -10.31 -7.20 0.79
C VAL A 79 -9.30 -6.71 1.83
N ASP A 80 -9.36 -7.26 3.03
CA ASP A 80 -8.43 -7.01 4.12
C ASP A 80 -7.68 -8.31 4.37
N THR A 81 -6.37 -8.30 4.27
CA THR A 81 -5.54 -9.47 4.49
C THR A 81 -4.93 -9.44 5.88
N GLY A 82 -4.72 -10.61 6.46
CA GLY A 82 -4.09 -10.75 7.76
C GLY A 82 -2.65 -10.22 7.82
N ASN A 83 -2.10 -10.16 9.01
CA ASN A 83 -0.75 -9.67 9.25
C ASN A 83 0.25 -10.84 9.28
N GLU A 84 1.36 -10.72 8.59
CA GLU A 84 2.45 -11.68 8.61
C GLU A 84 3.81 -11.01 8.79
N TRP A 85 4.71 -11.63 9.59
CA TRP A 85 6.05 -11.10 9.80
C TRP A 85 6.94 -11.37 8.60
N ARG A 86 7.49 -10.30 8.01
CA ARG A 86 8.37 -10.34 6.85
C ARG A 86 9.69 -9.62 7.11
N PRO A 87 10.81 -10.05 6.50
CA PRO A 87 12.08 -9.34 6.63
C PRO A 87 12.06 -8.04 5.84
N ARG A 88 12.71 -7.02 6.40
CA ARG A 88 12.94 -5.73 5.76
C ARG A 88 14.38 -5.29 5.97
N GLY A 89 15.02 -4.80 4.92
CA GLY A 89 16.36 -4.25 4.96
C GLY A 89 16.40 -2.79 4.51
N ALA A 90 17.19 -1.95 5.17
CA ALA A 90 17.50 -0.60 4.70
C ALA A 90 18.96 -0.28 4.96
N LEU A 91 19.57 0.40 3.99
CA LEU A 91 20.96 0.79 3.96
C LEU A 91 21.07 2.28 3.73
N ASN A 92 21.95 2.96 4.44
CA ASN A 92 22.32 4.34 4.16
C ASN A 92 23.84 4.47 4.18
N PHE A 93 24.39 5.05 3.14
CA PHE A 93 25.80 5.38 3.00
C PHE A 93 25.99 6.89 2.87
N ARG A 94 26.68 7.49 3.83
CA ARG A 94 27.01 8.92 3.85
C ARG A 94 28.29 9.18 3.06
N ILE A 95 28.17 9.90 1.95
CA ILE A 95 29.28 10.29 1.09
C ILE A 95 30.01 11.50 1.69
N SER A 96 29.25 12.48 2.18
CA SER A 96 29.71 13.70 2.82
C SER A 96 28.74 14.15 3.91
N ASP A 97 29.02 15.29 4.57
CA ASP A 97 28.15 15.85 5.61
C ASP A 97 26.71 16.12 5.14
N ARG A 98 26.52 16.28 3.83
CA ARG A 98 25.21 16.61 3.23
C ARG A 98 24.72 15.63 2.19
N GLN A 99 25.52 14.63 1.83
CA GLN A 99 25.19 13.73 0.74
C GLN A 99 25.17 12.29 1.21
N SER A 100 24.12 11.59 0.88
CA SER A 100 24.00 10.16 1.16
C SER A 100 23.35 9.41 0.00
N ILE A 101 23.61 8.10 -0.03
CA ILE A 101 22.92 7.13 -0.87
C ILE A 101 22.19 6.20 0.06
N GLY A 102 20.91 5.98 -0.20
CA GLY A 102 20.10 5.02 0.52
C GLY A 102 19.59 3.93 -0.40
N ALA A 103 19.34 2.76 0.19
CA ALA A 103 18.63 1.66 -0.45
C ALA A 103 17.73 0.98 0.57
N SER A 104 16.60 0.47 0.13
CA SER A 104 15.70 -0.31 0.96
C SER A 104 15.03 -1.42 0.15
N TYR A 105 14.75 -2.51 0.83
CA TYR A 105 14.02 -3.65 0.30
C TYR A 105 13.07 -4.21 1.33
N TYR A 106 11.89 -4.59 0.90
CA TYR A 106 10.96 -5.41 1.64
C TYR A 106 10.00 -6.11 0.69
N ASP A 107 9.42 -7.18 1.18
CA ASP A 107 8.41 -7.96 0.51
C ASP A 107 7.21 -8.20 1.45
N TYR A 108 6.09 -8.46 0.83
CA TYR A 108 4.85 -8.89 1.45
C TYR A 108 4.26 -9.99 0.56
N GLU A 109 3.82 -11.05 1.17
CA GLU A 109 3.13 -12.13 0.47
C GLU A 109 2.09 -12.72 1.42
N ASN A 110 0.87 -12.86 0.97
CA ASN A 110 -0.20 -13.43 1.78
C ASN A 110 -1.21 -14.17 0.91
N ASP A 111 -1.70 -15.28 1.47
CA ASP A 111 -2.78 -16.10 0.90
C ASP A 111 -4.00 -15.97 1.80
N GLU A 112 -5.13 -15.59 1.22
CA GLU A 112 -6.40 -15.47 1.93
C GLU A 112 -7.51 -16.26 1.23
N THR A 113 -8.45 -16.78 2.02
CA THR A 113 -9.63 -17.47 1.50
C THR A 113 -10.88 -16.80 2.04
N TRP A 114 -11.78 -16.45 1.14
CA TRP A 114 -13.05 -15.82 1.46
C TRP A 114 -14.20 -16.71 0.98
N SER A 115 -15.26 -16.76 1.75
CA SER A 115 -16.49 -17.46 1.37
C SER A 115 -17.65 -16.48 1.42
N PHE A 116 -18.36 -16.36 0.32
CA PHE A 116 -19.56 -15.54 0.21
C PHE A 116 -20.78 -16.44 0.14
N GLY A 117 -21.72 -16.24 1.03
CA GLY A 117 -23.01 -16.94 0.99
C GLY A 117 -23.78 -16.51 -0.26
N GLY A 118 -24.49 -17.45 -0.89
CA GLY A 118 -25.47 -17.14 -1.92
C GLY A 118 -26.62 -16.27 -1.39
N GLY A 119 -27.32 -15.58 -2.28
CA GLY A 119 -28.43 -14.70 -1.93
C GLY A 119 -29.47 -14.61 -3.03
N MET A 120 -30.58 -13.95 -2.73
CA MET A 120 -31.61 -13.63 -3.73
C MET A 120 -31.50 -12.16 -4.07
N VAL A 121 -31.49 -11.84 -5.37
CA VAL A 121 -31.48 -10.46 -5.88
C VAL A 121 -32.74 -10.25 -6.71
N ASP A 122 -33.46 -9.19 -6.40
CA ASP A 122 -34.59 -8.73 -7.21
C ASP A 122 -34.05 -7.86 -8.34
N PRO A 123 -34.21 -8.24 -9.62
CA PRO A 123 -33.77 -7.42 -10.73
C PRO A 123 -34.61 -6.15 -10.84
N SER A 124 -33.97 -5.06 -11.29
CA SER A 124 -34.64 -3.82 -11.64
C SER A 124 -34.45 -3.56 -13.15
N PRO A 125 -35.51 -3.58 -13.99
CA PRO A 125 -36.94 -3.60 -13.69
C PRO A 125 -37.44 -4.92 -13.13
N PRO A 126 -38.65 -4.96 -12.52
CA PRO A 126 -39.20 -6.15 -11.85
C PRO A 126 -39.21 -7.37 -12.76
N GLY A 127 -38.54 -8.43 -12.32
CA GLY A 127 -38.47 -9.74 -12.94
C GLY A 127 -38.58 -10.84 -11.89
N SER A 128 -38.33 -12.09 -12.24
CA SER A 128 -38.19 -13.14 -11.24
C SER A 128 -36.92 -12.90 -10.42
N PRO A 129 -36.97 -13.11 -9.09
CA PRO A 129 -35.78 -13.07 -8.26
C PRO A 129 -34.70 -14.02 -8.79
N VAL A 130 -33.47 -13.58 -8.85
CA VAL A 130 -32.31 -14.36 -9.29
C VAL A 130 -31.55 -14.90 -8.09
N GLN A 131 -31.30 -16.20 -8.07
CA GLN A 131 -30.54 -16.84 -7.01
C GLN A 131 -29.04 -16.75 -7.30
N LEU A 132 -28.32 -15.90 -6.55
CA LEU A 132 -26.88 -15.84 -6.60
C LEU A 132 -26.26 -17.09 -5.97
N PRO A 133 -25.21 -17.68 -6.59
CA PRO A 133 -24.53 -18.85 -6.04
C PRO A 133 -23.69 -18.49 -4.80
N ALA A 134 -23.52 -19.47 -3.90
CA ALA A 134 -22.46 -19.39 -2.91
C ALA A 134 -21.11 -19.47 -3.62
N THR A 135 -20.20 -18.61 -3.20
CA THR A 135 -18.92 -18.39 -3.89
C THR A 135 -17.79 -18.50 -2.89
N ASP A 136 -16.80 -19.33 -3.20
CA ASP A 136 -15.52 -19.38 -2.48
C ASP A 136 -14.45 -18.70 -3.34
N ALA A 137 -13.74 -17.78 -2.77
CA ALA A 137 -12.62 -17.09 -3.42
C ALA A 137 -11.33 -17.32 -2.64
N ARG A 138 -10.26 -17.66 -3.34
CA ARG A 138 -8.91 -17.73 -2.79
C ARG A 138 -8.07 -16.67 -3.49
N GLY A 139 -7.51 -15.75 -2.71
CA GLY A 139 -6.62 -14.72 -3.19
C GLY A 139 -5.18 -14.94 -2.76
N HIS A 140 -4.26 -14.64 -3.65
CA HIS A 140 -2.83 -14.54 -3.41
C HIS A 140 -2.39 -13.12 -3.77
N VAL A 141 -1.66 -12.47 -2.84
CA VAL A 141 -1.09 -11.15 -3.07
C VAL A 141 0.38 -11.20 -2.71
N LYS A 142 1.24 -10.90 -3.66
CA LYS A 142 2.67 -10.71 -3.48
C LYS A 142 3.05 -9.29 -3.87
N PHE A 143 3.77 -8.61 -3.00
CA PHE A 143 4.24 -7.25 -3.24
C PHE A 143 5.69 -7.13 -2.80
N ALA A 144 6.59 -6.75 -3.69
CA ALA A 144 7.97 -6.45 -3.38
C ALA A 144 8.33 -5.02 -3.81
N LEU A 145 9.13 -4.36 -2.98
CA LEU A 145 9.62 -3.02 -3.26
C LEU A 145 11.11 -2.94 -3.00
N ALA A 146 11.85 -2.56 -4.04
CA ALA A 146 13.27 -2.24 -3.97
C ALA A 146 13.49 -0.78 -4.37
N SER A 147 14.14 0.00 -3.52
CA SER A 147 14.40 1.41 -3.79
C SER A 147 15.87 1.74 -3.60
N ALA A 148 16.40 2.61 -4.46
CA ALA A 148 17.70 3.23 -4.30
C ALA A 148 17.59 4.72 -4.60
N HIS A 149 18.19 5.57 -3.75
CA HIS A 149 18.08 7.01 -3.87
C HIS A 149 19.38 7.72 -3.47
N TYR A 150 19.62 8.86 -4.09
CA TYR A 150 20.59 9.85 -3.64
C TYR A 150 19.85 10.98 -2.91
N GLU A 151 20.38 11.40 -1.78
CA GLU A 151 19.79 12.43 -0.93
C GLU A 151 20.80 13.56 -0.66
N TYR A 152 20.31 14.79 -0.68
CA TYR A 152 21.03 15.98 -0.26
C TYR A 152 20.34 16.62 0.95
N ALA A 153 21.10 16.78 2.06
CA ALA A 153 20.61 17.41 3.27
C ALA A 153 20.55 18.92 3.12
N LEU A 154 19.36 19.47 3.05
CA LEU A 154 19.09 20.91 3.02
C LEU A 154 19.41 21.55 4.37
N VAL A 155 19.06 20.84 5.45
CA VAL A 155 19.41 21.20 6.83
C VAL A 155 20.26 20.06 7.40
N ALA A 156 21.41 20.39 7.97
CA ALA A 156 22.34 19.45 8.55
C ALA A 156 22.96 20.04 9.82
N THR A 157 22.30 19.79 10.95
CA THR A 157 22.79 20.13 12.30
C THR A 157 23.04 18.86 13.12
N PRO A 158 23.74 18.89 14.23
CA PRO A 158 23.91 17.71 15.08
C PRO A 158 22.59 17.10 15.57
N ALA A 159 21.60 17.93 15.90
CA ALA A 159 20.31 17.50 16.43
C ALA A 159 19.27 17.20 15.35
N PHE A 160 19.41 17.80 14.15
CA PHE A 160 18.37 17.75 13.15
C PHE A 160 18.97 17.73 11.73
N GLU A 161 18.49 16.84 10.90
CA GLU A 161 18.86 16.71 9.50
C GLU A 161 17.59 16.54 8.66
N TRP A 162 17.46 17.35 7.61
CA TRP A 162 16.37 17.18 6.64
C TRP A 162 16.94 17.16 5.24
N GLY A 163 16.66 16.11 4.51
CA GLY A 163 17.12 15.87 3.17
C GLY A 163 15.99 15.65 2.18
N LEU A 164 16.28 16.01 0.95
CA LEU A 164 15.51 15.67 -0.23
C LEU A 164 16.35 14.84 -1.17
N GLY A 165 15.74 13.87 -1.83
CA GLY A 165 16.42 12.93 -2.70
C GLY A 165 15.63 12.59 -3.95
N LEU A 166 16.37 12.06 -4.90
CA LEU A 166 15.88 11.46 -6.13
C LEU A 166 16.39 10.03 -6.20
N GLY A 167 15.57 9.14 -6.67
CA GLY A 167 15.92 7.73 -6.77
C GLY A 167 15.15 6.99 -7.83
N ILE A 168 15.34 5.70 -7.82
CA ILE A 168 14.59 4.73 -8.63
C ILE A 168 13.97 3.72 -7.69
N THR A 169 12.79 3.27 -8.04
CA THR A 169 12.06 2.26 -7.30
C THR A 169 11.56 1.20 -8.26
N HIS A 170 11.81 -0.04 -7.90
CA HIS A 170 11.25 -1.23 -8.52
C HIS A 170 10.05 -1.67 -7.71
N VAL A 171 8.93 -1.86 -8.35
CA VAL A 171 7.70 -2.42 -7.76
C VAL A 171 7.38 -3.71 -8.49
N ASP A 172 7.15 -4.76 -7.73
CA ASP A 172 6.68 -6.07 -8.20
C ASP A 172 5.41 -6.36 -7.40
N LEU A 173 4.26 -6.37 -8.06
CA LEU A 173 2.95 -6.67 -7.47
C LEU A 173 2.28 -7.76 -8.29
N GLU A 174 2.09 -8.91 -7.68
CA GLU A 174 1.30 -10.01 -8.24
C GLU A 174 0.04 -10.20 -7.41
N THR A 175 -1.11 -10.16 -8.05
CA THR A 175 -2.38 -10.46 -7.42
C THR A 175 -3.07 -11.55 -8.21
N VAL A 176 -3.51 -12.61 -7.54
CA VAL A 176 -4.26 -13.71 -8.13
C VAL A 176 -5.50 -13.97 -7.29
N ALA A 177 -6.64 -14.12 -7.94
CA ALA A 177 -7.89 -14.54 -7.30
C ALA A 177 -8.50 -15.71 -8.06
N ASP A 178 -8.58 -16.85 -7.40
CA ASP A 178 -9.31 -18.03 -7.86
C ASP A 178 -10.70 -18.02 -7.25
N VAL A 179 -11.73 -17.96 -8.05
CA VAL A 179 -13.12 -17.88 -7.63
C VAL A 179 -13.86 -19.13 -8.08
N ALA A 180 -14.53 -19.81 -7.19
CA ALA A 180 -15.37 -20.97 -7.46
C ALA A 180 -16.78 -20.72 -6.95
N TRP A 181 -17.80 -21.04 -7.76
CA TRP A 181 -19.19 -20.92 -7.36
C TRP A 181 -19.98 -22.21 -7.58
N SER A 182 -20.92 -22.47 -6.68
CA SER A 182 -21.81 -23.60 -6.75
C SER A 182 -22.93 -23.38 -7.78
N ALA A 183 -23.48 -24.47 -8.31
CA ALA A 183 -24.67 -24.39 -9.15
C ALA A 183 -25.90 -23.88 -8.35
N THR A 184 -26.75 -23.11 -9.02
CA THR A 184 -28.09 -22.74 -8.57
C THR A 184 -29.09 -23.03 -9.69
N ASP A 185 -30.37 -22.71 -9.49
CA ASP A 185 -31.39 -22.87 -10.58
C ASP A 185 -31.10 -21.92 -11.75
N ASP A 186 -30.42 -20.79 -11.52
CA ASP A 186 -30.15 -19.74 -12.49
C ASP A 186 -28.72 -19.78 -13.06
N PHE A 187 -27.79 -20.49 -12.38
CA PHE A 187 -26.36 -20.53 -12.75
C PHE A 187 -25.80 -21.94 -12.69
N ASP A 188 -25.03 -22.33 -13.66
CA ASP A 188 -24.19 -23.54 -13.61
C ASP A 188 -22.99 -23.30 -12.68
N ALA A 189 -22.53 -24.38 -12.01
CA ALA A 189 -21.28 -24.32 -11.24
C ALA A 189 -20.10 -23.97 -12.15
N GLY A 190 -19.18 -23.17 -11.62
CA GLY A 190 -18.03 -22.73 -12.42
C GLY A 190 -16.86 -22.29 -11.55
N THR A 191 -15.78 -22.01 -12.25
CA THR A 191 -14.57 -21.40 -11.68
C THR A 191 -14.04 -20.32 -12.60
N ALA A 192 -13.50 -19.26 -12.02
CA ALA A 192 -12.79 -18.23 -12.75
C ALA A 192 -11.49 -17.89 -12.03
N ARG A 193 -10.46 -17.52 -12.80
CA ARG A 193 -9.20 -17.02 -12.28
C ARG A 193 -8.95 -15.64 -12.83
N PHE A 194 -8.67 -14.73 -11.93
CA PHE A 194 -8.29 -13.34 -12.22
C PHE A 194 -6.88 -13.13 -11.68
N GLY A 195 -6.08 -12.35 -12.38
CA GLY A 195 -4.74 -12.02 -11.92
C GLY A 195 -4.21 -10.80 -12.63
N GLU A 196 -3.48 -9.99 -11.90
CA GLU A 196 -2.73 -8.83 -12.36
C GLU A 196 -1.28 -9.00 -11.93
N ASP A 197 -0.37 -8.72 -12.83
CA ASP A 197 1.06 -8.75 -12.63
C ASP A 197 1.65 -7.40 -13.05
N LEU A 198 2.24 -6.72 -12.09
CA LEU A 198 2.84 -5.41 -12.26
C LEU A 198 4.30 -5.49 -11.88
N ASP A 199 5.21 -5.38 -12.85
CA ASP A 199 6.65 -5.35 -12.65
C ASP A 199 7.26 -4.17 -13.40
N GLY A 200 7.90 -3.25 -12.66
CA GLY A 200 8.48 -2.09 -13.33
C GLY A 200 9.33 -1.19 -12.45
N TRP A 201 10.04 -0.28 -13.13
CA TRP A 201 10.89 0.74 -12.53
C TRP A 201 10.30 2.13 -12.73
N SER A 202 10.31 2.93 -11.66
CA SER A 202 9.91 4.34 -11.73
C SER A 202 10.90 5.23 -11.00
N PRO A 203 11.18 6.45 -11.53
CA PRO A 203 11.80 7.50 -10.74
C PRO A 203 10.97 7.82 -9.51
N ALA A 204 11.62 8.14 -8.40
CA ALA A 204 10.97 8.44 -7.14
C ALA A 204 11.57 9.67 -6.47
N LEU A 205 10.71 10.49 -5.88
CA LEU A 205 11.09 11.53 -4.93
C LEU A 205 11.22 10.91 -3.55
N HIS A 206 12.24 11.30 -2.82
CA HIS A 206 12.50 10.84 -1.46
C HIS A 206 12.69 12.03 -0.51
N THR A 207 12.23 11.92 0.72
CA THR A 207 12.55 12.86 1.79
C THR A 207 12.81 12.11 3.08
N ARG A 208 13.78 12.57 3.84
CA ARG A 208 14.09 12.04 5.16
C ARG A 208 14.35 13.17 6.13
N LEU A 209 13.73 13.04 7.30
CA LEU A 209 13.94 13.91 8.43
C LEU A 209 14.47 13.07 9.58
N THR A 210 15.66 13.40 10.06
CA THR A 210 16.29 12.75 11.22
C THR A 210 16.34 13.74 12.35
N TRP A 211 15.80 13.37 13.50
CA TRP A 211 15.85 14.13 14.74
C TRP A 211 16.58 13.33 15.83
N ARG A 212 17.55 13.98 16.47
CA ARG A 212 18.37 13.41 17.54
C ARG A 212 18.15 14.22 18.81
N PRO A 213 17.09 13.93 19.61
CA PRO A 213 16.76 14.70 20.81
C PRO A 213 17.82 14.60 21.90
N VAL A 214 18.47 13.45 22.03
CA VAL A 214 19.56 13.15 22.96
C VAL A 214 20.50 12.12 22.34
N ASP A 215 21.71 11.96 22.87
CA ASP A 215 22.82 11.21 22.29
C ASP A 215 22.50 9.78 21.83
N ARG A 216 21.60 9.09 22.53
CA ARG A 216 21.29 7.68 22.22
C ARG A 216 20.00 7.48 21.49
N TRP A 217 19.21 8.54 21.25
CA TRP A 217 17.92 8.45 20.59
C TRP A 217 17.95 9.11 19.24
N ARG A 218 17.35 8.45 18.30
CA ARG A 218 17.15 8.95 16.95
C ARG A 218 15.74 8.65 16.49
N VAL A 219 15.11 9.62 15.86
CA VAL A 219 13.81 9.48 15.21
C VAL A 219 13.98 9.84 13.75
N ASP A 220 13.68 8.91 12.86
CA ASP A 220 13.68 9.12 11.42
C ASP A 220 12.26 9.11 10.91
N PHE A 221 11.91 10.10 10.10
CA PHE A 221 10.72 10.12 9.28
C PHE A 221 11.17 9.99 7.83
N GLU A 222 10.58 9.08 7.10
CA GLU A 222 10.87 8.83 5.70
C GLU A 222 9.59 9.02 4.88
N GLY A 223 9.72 9.66 3.71
CA GLY A 223 8.65 9.80 2.74
C GLY A 223 9.16 9.49 1.35
N GLN A 224 8.33 8.86 0.54
CA GLN A 224 8.61 8.56 -0.84
C GLN A 224 7.35 8.76 -1.68
N TYR A 225 7.53 9.32 -2.87
CA TYR A 225 6.48 9.49 -3.85
C TYR A 225 7.00 9.13 -5.24
N LEU A 226 6.23 8.39 -5.97
CA LEU A 226 6.44 8.18 -7.39
C LEU A 226 5.10 8.25 -8.14
N ASP A 227 5.16 8.74 -9.34
CA ASP A 227 4.06 8.72 -10.29
C ASP A 227 4.33 7.61 -11.31
N ALA A 228 3.32 6.82 -11.61
CA ALA A 228 3.46 5.67 -12.50
C ALA A 228 3.86 6.07 -13.92
N THR A 229 3.48 7.28 -14.34
CA THR A 229 3.82 7.85 -15.65
C THR A 229 5.27 8.30 -15.80
N TRP A 230 6.05 8.37 -14.70
CA TRP A 230 7.46 8.82 -14.75
C TRP A 230 8.43 7.75 -15.25
N GLY A 231 8.02 6.51 -15.33
CA GLY A 231 8.84 5.38 -15.76
C GLY A 231 8.12 4.46 -16.72
N ASN A 232 8.43 3.19 -16.63
CA ASN A 232 7.74 2.11 -17.34
C ASN A 232 7.00 1.17 -16.36
N LEU A 233 6.63 1.72 -15.19
CA LEU A 233 5.97 0.93 -14.16
C LEU A 233 4.57 0.53 -14.60
N LEU A 234 3.86 1.44 -15.29
CA LEU A 234 2.50 1.22 -15.77
C LEU A 234 2.27 1.92 -17.11
N ASP A 235 1.45 1.31 -17.95
CA ASP A 235 0.81 1.97 -19.09
C ASP A 235 -0.41 2.81 -18.66
N GLU A 236 -0.72 2.83 -17.36
CA GLU A 236 -1.92 3.40 -16.74
C GLU A 236 -1.57 4.58 -15.83
N ASP A 237 -2.58 5.41 -15.52
CA ASP A 237 -2.44 6.50 -14.57
C ASP A 237 -2.38 5.95 -13.14
N GLY A 238 -1.40 6.39 -12.34
CA GLY A 238 -1.31 5.96 -10.95
C GLY A 238 -0.19 6.64 -10.18
N HIS A 239 -0.19 6.42 -8.88
CA HIS A 239 0.87 6.92 -8.00
C HIS A 239 1.09 5.99 -6.82
N PHE A 240 2.31 6.00 -6.32
CA PHE A 240 2.72 5.32 -5.11
C PHE A 240 3.21 6.34 -4.08
N GLU A 241 2.76 6.15 -2.86
CA GLU A 241 3.13 6.96 -1.70
C GLU A 241 3.63 6.04 -0.59
N ARG A 242 4.68 6.48 0.10
CA ARG A 242 5.18 5.82 1.31
C ARG A 242 5.45 6.85 2.38
N ALA A 243 5.10 6.52 3.62
CA ALA A 243 5.48 7.26 4.81
C ALA A 243 5.87 6.30 5.92
N GLY A 244 6.97 6.58 6.61
CA GLY A 244 7.47 5.75 7.69
C GLY A 244 8.02 6.58 8.83
N VAL A 245 7.97 6.03 10.04
CA VAL A 245 8.62 6.54 11.22
C VAL A 245 9.40 5.43 11.93
N VAL A 246 10.63 5.71 12.30
CA VAL A 246 11.49 4.78 13.04
C VAL A 246 12.07 5.50 14.24
N VAL A 247 11.88 4.92 15.42
CA VAL A 247 12.51 5.37 16.67
C VAL A 247 13.59 4.37 17.03
N GLU A 248 14.81 4.84 17.19
CA GLU A 248 15.99 4.05 17.44
C GLU A 248 16.64 4.44 18.77
N TYR A 249 17.07 3.44 19.52
CA TYR A 249 17.88 3.58 20.72
C TYR A 249 19.22 2.89 20.52
N LEU A 250 20.31 3.63 20.68
CA LEU A 250 21.68 3.10 20.63
C LEU A 250 22.04 2.38 21.93
N VAL A 251 22.15 1.06 21.84
CA VAL A 251 22.62 0.21 22.94
C VAL A 251 24.14 0.37 23.12
N THR A 252 24.86 0.43 22.00
CA THR A 252 26.28 0.74 21.93
C THR A 252 26.52 1.82 20.88
N GLU A 253 27.73 2.30 20.71
CA GLU A 253 28.07 3.26 19.64
C GLU A 253 27.78 2.73 18.24
N ARG A 254 27.77 1.40 18.04
CA ARG A 254 27.62 0.74 16.73
C ARG A 254 26.35 -0.07 16.56
N ILE A 255 25.64 -0.38 17.64
CA ILE A 255 24.46 -1.23 17.61
C ILE A 255 23.30 -0.51 18.29
N GLY A 256 22.20 -0.38 17.57
CA GLY A 256 20.93 0.12 18.05
C GLY A 256 19.81 -0.90 17.92
N VAL A 257 18.78 -0.71 18.72
CA VAL A 257 17.48 -1.36 18.54
C VAL A 257 16.49 -0.31 18.04
N HIS A 258 15.58 -0.70 17.17
CA HIS A 258 14.59 0.22 16.67
C HIS A 258 13.20 -0.40 16.61
N VAL A 259 12.20 0.46 16.73
CA VAL A 259 10.81 0.18 16.46
C VAL A 259 10.26 1.26 15.54
N GLY A 260 9.26 0.93 14.76
CA GLY A 260 8.69 1.91 13.85
C GLY A 260 7.36 1.46 13.28
N TYR A 261 6.86 2.26 12.37
CA TYR A 261 5.66 2.00 11.62
C TYR A 261 5.85 2.47 10.19
N ASP A 262 5.45 1.67 9.23
CA ASP A 262 5.53 1.99 7.82
C ASP A 262 4.14 1.87 7.18
N TRP A 263 3.90 2.72 6.18
CA TRP A 263 2.66 2.80 5.45
C TRP A 263 2.96 3.05 3.97
N PHE A 264 2.28 2.30 3.12
CA PHE A 264 2.35 2.41 1.67
C PHE A 264 0.97 2.50 1.08
N ARG A 265 0.88 3.16 -0.07
CA ARG A 265 -0.34 3.24 -0.84
C ARG A 265 0.02 3.26 -2.32
N LEU A 266 -0.49 2.31 -3.05
CA LEU A 266 -0.48 2.29 -4.52
C LEU A 266 -1.91 2.54 -4.99
N LYS A 267 -2.08 3.54 -5.84
CA LYS A 267 -3.34 3.83 -6.54
C LYS A 267 -3.12 3.69 -8.02
N LEU A 268 -4.00 2.94 -8.65
CA LEU A 268 -4.03 2.71 -10.08
C LEU A 268 -5.41 3.09 -10.61
N ARG A 269 -5.44 3.66 -11.79
CA ARG A 269 -6.67 3.99 -12.50
C ARG A 269 -6.53 3.61 -13.97
N ASP A 270 -7.37 2.68 -14.38
CA ASP A 270 -7.52 2.29 -15.78
C ASP A 270 -8.87 2.74 -16.34
N ARG A 271 -8.87 3.10 -17.60
CA ARG A 271 -10.09 3.41 -18.35
C ARG A 271 -10.27 2.43 -19.47
N SER A 272 -11.30 1.59 -19.35
CA SER A 272 -11.70 0.62 -20.35
C SER A 272 -12.87 1.15 -21.16
N THR A 273 -12.79 1.02 -22.48
CA THR A 273 -13.88 1.29 -23.39
C THR A 273 -13.99 0.13 -24.36
N GLY A 274 -15.19 -0.37 -24.58
CA GLY A 274 -15.39 -1.50 -25.47
C GLY A 274 -16.83 -1.70 -25.86
N ALA A 275 -17.04 -2.72 -26.68
CA ALA A 275 -18.37 -3.16 -27.08
C ALA A 275 -18.41 -4.68 -26.99
N PHE A 276 -19.48 -5.22 -26.47
CA PHE A 276 -19.77 -6.66 -26.51
C PHE A 276 -21.18 -6.93 -26.99
N VAL A 277 -21.36 -8.09 -27.55
CA VAL A 277 -22.68 -8.57 -28.00
C VAL A 277 -23.15 -9.61 -26.97
N PRO A 278 -24.16 -9.29 -26.14
CA PRO A 278 -24.75 -10.27 -25.26
C PRO A 278 -25.34 -11.45 -26.00
N PRO A 279 -25.59 -12.60 -25.35
CA PRO A 279 -26.34 -13.71 -25.94
C PRO A 279 -27.66 -13.21 -26.53
N ALA A 280 -28.08 -13.81 -27.65
CA ALA A 280 -29.26 -13.37 -28.39
C ALA A 280 -30.56 -13.38 -27.56
N GLU A 281 -30.63 -14.23 -26.56
CA GLU A 281 -31.74 -14.36 -25.62
C GLU A 281 -31.94 -13.08 -24.74
N ALA A 282 -30.89 -12.28 -24.56
CA ALA A 282 -30.96 -11.02 -23.81
C ALA A 282 -31.66 -9.88 -24.59
N GLY A 283 -31.76 -9.99 -25.93
CA GLY A 283 -32.46 -9.02 -26.79
C GLY A 283 -31.83 -7.60 -26.79
N LEU A 284 -30.62 -7.42 -26.27
CA LEU A 284 -30.02 -6.09 -26.00
C LEU A 284 -29.19 -5.55 -27.19
N GLY A 285 -28.97 -6.33 -28.26
CA GLY A 285 -28.10 -5.91 -29.37
C GLY A 285 -26.62 -5.72 -28.90
N THR A 286 -25.92 -4.77 -29.52
CA THR A 286 -24.55 -4.42 -29.11
C THR A 286 -24.59 -3.48 -27.90
N VAL A 287 -23.87 -3.84 -26.86
CA VAL A 287 -23.71 -3.01 -25.64
C VAL A 287 -22.34 -2.36 -25.69
N ASN A 288 -22.29 -1.05 -25.75
CA ASN A 288 -21.06 -0.28 -25.56
C ASN A 288 -20.86 0.00 -24.09
N HIS A 289 -19.63 -0.10 -23.60
CA HIS A 289 -19.30 0.24 -22.23
C HIS A 289 -18.13 1.23 -22.13
N THR A 290 -18.20 2.09 -21.16
CA THR A 290 -17.09 2.90 -20.69
C THR A 290 -17.00 2.70 -19.18
N ALA A 291 -15.89 2.18 -18.72
CA ALA A 291 -15.64 1.94 -17.30
C ALA A 291 -14.34 2.57 -16.87
N THR A 292 -14.34 3.15 -15.70
CA THR A 292 -13.11 3.52 -14.96
C THR A 292 -12.94 2.52 -13.84
N MET A 293 -11.84 1.79 -13.87
CA MET A 293 -11.44 0.90 -12.80
C MET A 293 -10.45 1.64 -11.91
N GLU A 294 -10.69 1.61 -10.62
CA GLU A 294 -9.79 2.17 -9.61
C GLU A 294 -9.35 1.06 -8.66
N SER A 295 -8.04 0.84 -8.57
CA SER A 295 -7.43 -0.10 -7.64
C SER A 295 -6.62 0.67 -6.62
N GLU A 296 -6.88 0.44 -5.34
CA GLU A 296 -6.12 1.01 -4.24
C GLU A 296 -5.59 -0.12 -3.37
N PHE A 297 -4.27 -0.25 -3.32
CA PHE A 297 -3.56 -1.19 -2.48
C PHE A 297 -2.83 -0.45 -1.37
N LYS A 298 -3.13 -0.77 -0.12
CA LYS A 298 -2.49 -0.20 1.06
C LYS A 298 -1.83 -1.30 1.85
N VAL A 299 -0.59 -1.07 2.24
CA VAL A 299 0.15 -1.95 3.17
C VAL A 299 0.64 -1.08 4.31
N HIS A 300 0.40 -1.52 5.54
CA HIS A 300 0.86 -0.78 6.70
C HIS A 300 1.07 -1.70 7.90
N GLY A 301 2.02 -1.35 8.76
CA GLY A 301 2.25 -2.15 9.95
C GLY A 301 3.43 -1.70 10.80
N PRO A 302 3.54 -2.28 11.98
CA PRO A 302 4.68 -2.06 12.87
C PRO A 302 5.91 -2.82 12.37
N LEU A 303 7.08 -2.28 12.70
CA LEU A 303 8.37 -2.91 12.49
C LEU A 303 9.23 -2.81 13.74
N ALA A 304 10.13 -3.79 13.91
CA ALA A 304 11.13 -3.78 14.95
C ALA A 304 12.40 -4.47 14.46
N GLY A 305 13.57 -4.05 14.97
CA GLY A 305 14.81 -4.64 14.51
C GLY A 305 16.08 -4.08 15.11
N LEU A 306 17.17 -4.33 14.41
CA LEU A 306 18.52 -3.95 14.78
C LEU A 306 19.10 -2.97 13.76
N THR A 307 19.83 -1.99 14.26
CA THR A 307 20.62 -1.05 13.45
C THR A 307 22.09 -1.29 13.73
N PHE A 308 22.88 -1.36 12.66
CA PHE A 308 24.34 -1.44 12.71
C PHE A 308 24.94 -0.18 12.08
N ARG A 309 25.94 0.40 12.73
CA ARG A 309 26.62 1.62 12.28
C ARG A 309 28.14 1.40 12.21
N PHE A 310 28.74 1.93 11.15
CA PHE A 310 30.17 1.78 10.86
C PHE A 310 30.78 3.09 10.36
#